data_f75411d10278082e5ab640a0d38e34c6
#
_entry.id   f75411d10278082e5ab640a0d38e34c6
#
_cell.length_a   1.000
_cell.length_b   1.000
_cell.length_c   1.000
_cell.angle_alpha   90.00
_cell.angle_beta   90.00
_cell.angle_gamma   90.00
#
_symmetry.space_group_name_H-M   'P 1'
#
loop_
_entity.id
_entity.type
_entity.pdbx_description
1 polymer ?
#
loop_
_entity_poly.entity_id
_entity_poly.type
_entity_poly.pdbx_seq_one_letter_code
_entity_poly.pdbx_strand_id
1 'polypeptide(L)'
;CHDNFEANFDNYPSMLSYHQALSMASSWRRCKVKDLHVEPLDPTSPLYGHPAAFAAGTSEDAIKDTAANLGLALNVDGNIYPVRSTAYKTLTERAKINGTALPKLSRTDLANVLNACLSVHNSDALLLIRNEKVSAVHSGDETDYSVLPMDELLVTLEKKLGERFPGFVFESGYTDHAYTCGSWILPDQKEGILDTYAKALAAHRQT
;
A
#
# COMPACT_ATOMS: atom_id res chain seq x y z
N CYS A 1 -1.67 0.17 -13.43
CA CYS A 1 -0.43 -0.30 -12.80
C CYS A 1 -0.57 -1.76 -12.37
N HIS A 2 0.35 -2.61 -12.81
CA HIS A 2 0.33 -4.06 -12.55
C HIS A 2 0.66 -4.38 -11.08
N ASP A 3 0.21 -5.52 -10.60
CA ASP A 3 0.48 -5.98 -9.22
C ASP A 3 1.97 -6.23 -8.94
N ASN A 4 2.75 -6.53 -9.98
CA ASN A 4 4.21 -6.74 -9.90
C ASN A 4 5.03 -5.47 -10.17
N PHE A 5 4.43 -4.29 -10.02
CA PHE A 5 5.11 -3.03 -10.26
C PHE A 5 6.19 -2.76 -9.21
N GLU A 6 7.36 -2.35 -9.68
CA GLU A 6 8.44 -1.78 -8.89
C GLU A 6 9.13 -0.65 -9.65
N ALA A 7 9.70 0.30 -8.94
CA ALA A 7 10.48 1.41 -9.50
C ALA A 7 11.71 1.70 -8.65
N ASN A 8 12.82 1.97 -9.35
CA ASN A 8 14.07 2.44 -8.76
C ASN A 8 14.31 3.89 -9.16
N PHE A 9 14.93 4.68 -8.29
CA PHE A 9 15.19 6.10 -8.50
C PHE A 9 16.65 6.41 -8.19
N ASP A 10 17.32 7.02 -9.18
CA ASP A 10 18.72 7.45 -9.08
C ASP A 10 18.83 8.90 -8.57
N ASN A 11 17.71 9.59 -8.41
CA ASN A 11 17.67 10.95 -7.89
C ASN A 11 16.36 11.26 -7.17
N TYR A 12 16.45 12.14 -6.18
CA TYR A 12 15.32 12.56 -5.35
C TYR A 12 14.16 13.21 -6.13
N PRO A 13 14.39 14.14 -7.11
CA PRO A 13 13.28 14.73 -7.85
C PRO A 13 12.40 13.72 -8.59
N SER A 14 13.01 12.68 -9.17
CA SER A 14 12.25 11.60 -9.84
C SER A 14 11.40 10.80 -8.86
N MET A 15 11.96 10.47 -7.69
CA MET A 15 11.23 9.79 -6.64
C MET A 15 10.06 10.63 -6.11
N LEU A 16 10.30 11.91 -5.83
CA LEU A 16 9.27 12.83 -5.36
C LEU A 16 8.15 13.00 -6.41
N SER A 17 8.51 13.24 -7.68
CA SER A 17 7.53 13.39 -8.77
C SER A 17 6.66 12.14 -8.94
N TYR A 18 7.25 10.95 -8.81
CA TYR A 18 6.51 9.69 -8.83
C TYR A 18 5.46 9.64 -7.71
N HIS A 19 5.87 9.94 -6.47
CA HIS A 19 4.95 9.90 -5.32
C HIS A 19 3.88 10.98 -5.37
N GLN A 20 4.16 12.16 -5.93
CA GLN A 20 3.16 13.19 -6.21
C GLN A 20 2.12 12.70 -7.22
N ALA A 21 2.56 12.12 -8.34
CA ALA A 21 1.64 11.54 -9.32
C ALA A 21 0.81 10.40 -8.72
N LEU A 22 1.41 9.57 -7.88
CA LEU A 22 0.73 8.48 -7.19
C LEU A 22 -0.30 8.99 -6.17
N SER A 23 0.00 10.07 -5.46
CA SER A 23 -0.92 10.76 -4.54
C SER A 23 -2.14 11.28 -5.31
N MET A 24 -1.92 11.93 -6.46
CA MET A 24 -3.00 12.41 -7.34
C MET A 24 -3.86 11.27 -7.92
N ALA A 25 -3.28 10.11 -8.18
CA ALA A 25 -3.97 8.91 -8.67
C ALA A 25 -4.58 8.05 -7.55
N SER A 26 -4.58 8.54 -6.32
CA SER A 26 -5.09 7.85 -5.14
C SER A 26 -6.34 8.55 -4.63
N SER A 27 -7.29 7.77 -4.16
CA SER A 27 -8.47 8.28 -3.45
C SER A 27 -8.73 7.44 -2.21
N TRP A 28 -9.27 8.08 -1.17
CA TRP A 28 -9.62 7.47 0.08
C TRP A 28 -11.14 7.47 0.26
N ARG A 29 -11.71 6.33 0.63
CA ARG A 29 -13.15 6.18 0.82
C ARG A 29 -13.46 5.52 2.15
N ARG A 30 -14.35 6.14 2.94
CA ARG A 30 -14.88 5.53 4.16
C ARG A 30 -16.16 4.75 3.86
N CYS A 31 -16.31 3.60 4.51
CA CYS A 31 -17.52 2.77 4.48
C CYS A 31 -17.60 1.91 5.74
N LYS A 32 -18.68 1.17 5.92
CA LYS A 32 -18.75 0.13 6.94
C LYS A 32 -18.16 -1.17 6.41
N VAL A 33 -17.48 -1.92 7.27
CA VAL A 33 -16.91 -3.24 6.91
C VAL A 33 -18.00 -4.18 6.38
N LYS A 34 -19.17 -4.18 7.01
CA LYS A 34 -20.31 -5.02 6.59
C LYS A 34 -20.89 -4.69 5.22
N ASP A 35 -20.61 -3.50 4.71
CA ASP A 35 -21.11 -3.03 3.40
C ASP A 35 -20.12 -3.36 2.26
N LEU A 36 -18.98 -3.96 2.60
CA LEU A 36 -18.00 -4.48 1.65
C LEU A 36 -18.48 -5.85 1.14
N HIS A 37 -18.55 -6.00 -0.17
CA HIS A 37 -18.88 -7.28 -0.80
C HIS A 37 -17.81 -7.71 -1.79
N VAL A 38 -17.21 -8.87 -1.54
CA VAL A 38 -16.14 -9.45 -2.36
C VAL A 38 -16.75 -10.34 -3.43
N GLU A 39 -16.28 -10.18 -4.66
CA GLU A 39 -16.69 -10.99 -5.81
C GLU A 39 -15.48 -11.69 -6.41
N PRO A 40 -15.62 -12.96 -6.86
CA PRO A 40 -14.55 -13.63 -7.58
C PRO A 40 -14.33 -12.96 -8.94
N LEU A 41 -13.06 -12.82 -9.33
CA LEU A 41 -12.66 -12.24 -10.61
C LEU A 41 -11.65 -13.16 -11.28
N ASP A 42 -12.12 -14.12 -12.04
CA ASP A 42 -11.35 -15.00 -12.87
C ASP A 42 -12.00 -15.14 -14.26
N PRO A 43 -11.36 -15.79 -15.25
CA PRO A 43 -11.91 -15.91 -16.59
C PRO A 43 -13.29 -16.56 -16.69
N THR A 44 -13.76 -17.25 -15.64
CA THR A 44 -15.09 -17.88 -15.59
C THR A 44 -16.12 -17.02 -14.87
N SER A 45 -15.70 -15.93 -14.22
CA SER A 45 -16.61 -15.07 -13.47
C SER A 45 -17.44 -14.17 -14.40
N PRO A 46 -18.69 -13.86 -14.03
CA PRO A 46 -19.54 -12.96 -14.84
C PRO A 46 -18.96 -11.55 -15.01
N LEU A 47 -18.08 -11.09 -14.11
CA LEU A 47 -17.44 -9.78 -14.18
C LEU A 47 -16.29 -9.74 -15.20
N TYR A 48 -15.67 -10.89 -15.50
CA TYR A 48 -14.54 -10.95 -16.42
C TYR A 48 -14.99 -10.63 -17.86
N GLY A 49 -14.31 -9.70 -18.52
CA GLY A 49 -14.69 -9.25 -19.86
C GLY A 49 -15.81 -8.22 -19.91
N HIS A 50 -16.30 -7.75 -18.75
CA HIS A 50 -17.36 -6.72 -18.67
C HIS A 50 -16.84 -5.46 -17.96
N PRO A 51 -15.93 -4.66 -18.54
CA PRO A 51 -15.36 -3.47 -17.89
C PRO A 51 -16.42 -2.43 -17.51
N ALA A 52 -17.54 -2.38 -18.22
CA ALA A 52 -18.66 -1.49 -17.89
C ALA A 52 -19.36 -1.82 -16.55
N ALA A 53 -19.14 -3.01 -15.98
CA ALA A 53 -19.64 -3.37 -14.66
C ALA A 53 -18.82 -2.76 -13.52
N PHE A 54 -17.59 -2.34 -13.82
CA PHE A 54 -16.70 -1.74 -12.83
C PHE A 54 -16.90 -0.23 -12.70
N ALA A 55 -16.32 0.32 -11.63
CA ALA A 55 -16.29 1.76 -11.42
C ALA A 55 -15.70 2.50 -12.62
N ALA A 56 -16.20 3.71 -12.88
CA ALA A 56 -15.76 4.51 -14.02
C ALA A 56 -14.23 4.70 -14.03
N GLY A 57 -13.63 4.50 -15.20
CA GLY A 57 -12.18 4.59 -15.38
C GLY A 57 -11.41 3.28 -15.17
N THR A 58 -12.08 2.18 -14.81
CA THR A 58 -11.43 0.87 -14.70
C THR A 58 -11.12 0.32 -16.10
N SER A 59 -9.84 0.06 -16.35
CA SER A 59 -9.37 -0.48 -17.63
C SER A 59 -9.51 -2.02 -17.71
N GLU A 60 -9.59 -2.55 -18.91
CA GLU A 60 -9.52 -4.02 -19.12
C GLU A 60 -8.20 -4.62 -18.61
N ASP A 61 -7.10 -3.88 -18.72
CA ASP A 61 -5.80 -4.32 -18.23
C ASP A 61 -5.78 -4.48 -16.72
N ALA A 62 -6.42 -3.57 -15.97
CA ALA A 62 -6.55 -3.70 -14.53
C ALA A 62 -7.36 -4.93 -14.13
N ILE A 63 -8.44 -5.23 -14.87
CA ILE A 63 -9.28 -6.42 -14.66
C ILE A 63 -8.48 -7.70 -14.94
N LYS A 64 -7.80 -7.78 -16.09
CA LYS A 64 -6.99 -8.94 -16.50
C LYS A 64 -5.83 -9.19 -15.54
N ASP A 65 -5.12 -8.13 -15.16
CA ASP A 65 -4.01 -8.23 -14.20
C ASP A 65 -4.50 -8.72 -12.83
N THR A 66 -5.64 -8.22 -12.34
CA THR A 66 -6.23 -8.69 -11.08
C THR A 66 -6.67 -10.16 -11.18
N ALA A 67 -7.31 -10.55 -12.29
CA ALA A 67 -7.71 -11.94 -12.52
C ALA A 67 -6.52 -12.91 -12.57
N ALA A 68 -5.38 -12.46 -13.10
CA ALA A 68 -4.15 -13.23 -13.13
C ALA A 68 -3.44 -13.35 -11.77
N ASN A 69 -3.71 -12.43 -10.85
CA ASN A 69 -3.09 -12.37 -9.51
C ASN A 69 -4.09 -12.81 -8.42
N LEU A 70 -4.58 -11.90 -7.59
CA LEU A 70 -5.48 -12.23 -6.47
C LEU A 70 -6.83 -12.77 -6.93
N GLY A 71 -7.35 -12.25 -8.03
CA GLY A 71 -8.61 -12.70 -8.61
C GLY A 71 -9.85 -12.36 -7.79
N LEU A 72 -9.86 -11.19 -7.17
CA LEU A 72 -11.00 -10.67 -6.41
C LEU A 72 -11.35 -9.26 -6.88
N ALA A 73 -12.65 -8.94 -6.85
CA ALA A 73 -13.18 -7.59 -6.96
C ALA A 73 -13.90 -7.22 -5.67
N LEU A 74 -14.00 -5.93 -5.36
CA LEU A 74 -14.67 -5.42 -4.18
C LEU A 74 -15.78 -4.45 -4.60
N ASN A 75 -17.01 -4.78 -4.25
CA ASN A 75 -18.16 -3.91 -4.43
C ASN A 75 -18.33 -3.05 -3.16
N VAL A 76 -18.38 -1.75 -3.35
CA VAL A 76 -18.57 -0.75 -2.30
C VAL A 76 -19.63 0.23 -2.80
N ASP A 77 -20.81 0.23 -2.16
CA ASP A 77 -21.96 1.08 -2.53
C ASP A 77 -22.30 1.03 -4.04
N GLY A 78 -22.30 -0.17 -4.62
CA GLY A 78 -22.61 -0.39 -6.03
C GLY A 78 -21.48 -0.10 -7.01
N ASN A 79 -20.31 0.33 -6.55
CA ASN A 79 -19.13 0.49 -7.39
C ASN A 79 -18.20 -0.71 -7.19
N ILE A 80 -17.85 -1.38 -8.27
CA ILE A 80 -17.00 -2.56 -8.27
C ILE A 80 -15.58 -2.14 -8.67
N TYR A 81 -14.60 -2.52 -7.86
CA TYR A 81 -13.18 -2.23 -8.09
C TYR A 81 -12.38 -3.53 -8.11
N PRO A 82 -11.42 -3.71 -9.04
CA PRO A 82 -10.45 -4.78 -8.95
C PRO A 82 -9.64 -4.64 -7.64
N VAL A 83 -9.27 -5.76 -7.00
CA VAL A 83 -8.51 -5.76 -5.75
C VAL A 83 -7.06 -6.12 -6.03
N ARG A 84 -6.13 -5.28 -5.60
CA ARG A 84 -4.70 -5.52 -5.68
C ARG A 84 -4.28 -6.61 -4.67
N SER A 85 -3.31 -7.42 -5.02
CA SER A 85 -2.80 -8.49 -4.14
C SER A 85 -2.34 -7.98 -2.78
N THR A 86 -1.77 -6.78 -2.69
CA THR A 86 -1.36 -6.17 -1.42
C THR A 86 -2.53 -5.84 -0.49
N ALA A 87 -3.74 -5.64 -1.03
CA ALA A 87 -4.93 -5.39 -0.22
C ALA A 87 -5.45 -6.64 0.50
N TYR A 88 -5.02 -7.84 0.09
CA TYR A 88 -5.49 -9.10 0.68
C TYR A 88 -5.29 -9.16 2.20
N LYS A 89 -4.11 -8.76 2.68
CA LYS A 89 -3.79 -8.74 4.11
C LYS A 89 -4.74 -7.82 4.89
N THR A 90 -4.90 -6.59 4.44
CA THR A 90 -5.76 -5.61 5.12
C THR A 90 -7.24 -5.99 5.03
N LEU A 91 -7.67 -6.60 3.94
CA LEU A 91 -9.04 -7.11 3.78
C LEU A 91 -9.33 -8.26 4.77
N THR A 92 -8.42 -9.22 4.91
CA THR A 92 -8.54 -10.31 5.90
C THR A 92 -8.50 -9.81 7.34
N GLU A 93 -7.72 -8.76 7.62
CA GLU A 93 -7.72 -8.07 8.91
C GLU A 93 -9.08 -7.42 9.22
N ARG A 94 -9.77 -6.84 8.24
CA ARG A 94 -11.15 -6.30 8.42
C ARG A 94 -12.16 -7.42 8.63
N ALA A 95 -12.02 -8.53 7.91
CA ALA A 95 -12.82 -9.73 8.11
C ALA A 95 -12.56 -10.45 9.44
N LYS A 96 -11.50 -10.05 10.19
CA LYS A 96 -11.04 -10.72 11.43
C LYS A 96 -10.76 -12.20 11.24
N ILE A 97 -10.25 -12.56 10.08
CA ILE A 97 -9.93 -13.94 9.70
C ILE A 97 -8.47 -14.05 9.28
N ASN A 98 -7.84 -15.12 9.68
CA ASN A 98 -6.49 -15.48 9.26
C ASN A 98 -6.39 -16.99 9.05
N GLY A 99 -5.35 -17.44 8.41
CA GLY A 99 -5.06 -18.86 8.24
C GLY A 99 -4.35 -19.17 6.94
N THR A 100 -3.51 -20.19 6.97
CA THR A 100 -2.71 -20.64 5.82
C THR A 100 -3.54 -21.36 4.76
N ALA A 101 -4.79 -21.74 5.09
CA ALA A 101 -5.72 -22.36 4.16
C ALA A 101 -6.40 -21.38 3.23
N LEU A 102 -6.64 -20.12 3.68
CA LEU A 102 -7.38 -19.12 2.92
C LEU A 102 -6.82 -18.88 1.50
N PRO A 103 -5.51 -18.68 1.29
CA PRO A 103 -4.96 -18.47 -0.05
C PRO A 103 -5.02 -19.70 -0.95
N LYS A 104 -5.38 -20.88 -0.41
CA LYS A 104 -5.49 -22.15 -1.14
C LYS A 104 -6.92 -22.44 -1.60
N LEU A 105 -7.89 -21.65 -1.13
CA LEU A 105 -9.28 -21.78 -1.54
C LEU A 105 -9.46 -21.35 -3.00
N SER A 106 -10.52 -21.87 -3.65
CA SER A 106 -10.98 -21.29 -4.89
C SER A 106 -11.35 -19.83 -4.69
N ARG A 107 -11.30 -19.00 -5.72
CA ARG A 107 -11.67 -17.58 -5.63
C ARG A 107 -13.11 -17.39 -5.18
N THR A 108 -14.00 -18.25 -5.62
CA THR A 108 -15.40 -18.28 -5.19
C THR A 108 -15.53 -18.61 -3.71
N ASP A 109 -14.84 -19.64 -3.23
CA ASP A 109 -14.89 -20.02 -1.81
C ASP A 109 -14.25 -18.95 -0.94
N LEU A 110 -13.12 -18.38 -1.38
CA LEU A 110 -12.47 -17.28 -0.67
C LEU A 110 -13.40 -16.06 -0.56
N ALA A 111 -14.06 -15.66 -1.66
CA ALA A 111 -15.04 -14.58 -1.65
C ALA A 111 -16.20 -14.86 -0.69
N ASN A 112 -16.75 -16.07 -0.71
CA ASN A 112 -17.84 -16.47 0.19
C ASN A 112 -17.43 -16.41 1.66
N VAL A 113 -16.24 -16.91 2.01
CA VAL A 113 -15.71 -16.86 3.36
C VAL A 113 -15.48 -15.42 3.81
N LEU A 114 -14.88 -14.60 2.97
CA LEU A 114 -14.67 -13.17 3.28
C LEU A 114 -16.00 -12.46 3.48
N ASN A 115 -16.98 -12.64 2.61
CA ASN A 115 -18.30 -12.03 2.72
C ASN A 115 -19.02 -12.43 4.01
N ALA A 116 -18.99 -13.71 4.36
CA ALA A 116 -19.58 -14.20 5.61
C ALA A 116 -18.95 -13.51 6.84
N CYS A 117 -17.62 -13.34 6.83
CA CYS A 117 -16.91 -12.68 7.91
C CYS A 117 -17.11 -11.16 7.93
N LEU A 118 -17.03 -10.48 6.78
CA LEU A 118 -17.20 -9.03 6.68
C LEU A 118 -18.61 -8.59 7.12
N SER A 119 -19.64 -9.34 6.75
CA SER A 119 -21.06 -9.00 7.02
C SER A 119 -21.42 -8.84 8.49
N VAL A 120 -20.66 -9.47 9.40
CA VAL A 120 -20.92 -9.42 10.85
C VAL A 120 -20.19 -8.27 11.56
N HIS A 121 -19.35 -7.50 10.84
CA HIS A 121 -18.56 -6.41 11.43
C HIS A 121 -19.13 -5.03 11.07
N ASN A 122 -19.57 -4.27 12.08
CA ASN A 122 -20.13 -2.92 11.90
C ASN A 122 -19.09 -1.79 12.11
N SER A 123 -17.80 -2.11 12.19
CA SER A 123 -16.73 -1.12 12.28
C SER A 123 -16.55 -0.34 10.97
N ASP A 124 -15.93 0.82 11.07
CA ASP A 124 -15.57 1.60 9.89
C ASP A 124 -14.32 1.03 9.20
N ALA A 125 -14.29 1.17 7.89
CA ALA A 125 -13.15 0.87 7.05
C ALA A 125 -12.75 2.11 6.23
N LEU A 126 -11.46 2.22 5.95
CA LEU A 126 -10.89 3.25 5.09
C LEU A 126 -10.18 2.56 3.91
N LEU A 127 -10.77 2.70 2.73
CA LEU A 127 -10.26 2.10 1.50
C LEU A 127 -9.27 3.05 0.83
N LEU A 128 -8.14 2.51 0.41
CA LEU A 128 -7.24 3.15 -0.53
C LEU A 128 -7.51 2.61 -1.94
N ILE A 129 -8.03 3.46 -2.82
CA ILE A 129 -8.18 3.16 -4.24
C ILE A 129 -7.05 3.89 -4.97
N ARG A 130 -6.21 3.14 -5.66
CA ARG A 130 -5.00 3.66 -6.33
C ARG A 130 -4.86 3.03 -7.70
N ASN A 131 -4.74 3.87 -8.73
CA ASN A 131 -4.64 3.39 -10.11
C ASN A 131 -5.71 2.33 -10.43
N GLU A 132 -6.98 2.68 -10.27
CA GLU A 132 -8.16 1.86 -10.61
C GLU A 132 -8.41 0.64 -9.70
N LYS A 133 -7.50 0.31 -8.76
CA LYS A 133 -7.60 -0.86 -7.89
C LYS A 133 -7.70 -0.49 -6.42
N VAL A 134 -8.46 -1.27 -5.66
CA VAL A 134 -8.37 -1.24 -4.19
C VAL A 134 -7.00 -1.79 -3.79
N SER A 135 -6.18 -0.94 -3.18
CA SER A 135 -4.80 -1.25 -2.78
C SER A 135 -4.67 -1.56 -1.29
N ALA A 136 -5.63 -1.13 -0.47
CA ALA A 136 -5.70 -1.47 0.95
C ALA A 136 -7.12 -1.23 1.49
N VAL A 137 -7.45 -1.93 2.58
CA VAL A 137 -8.67 -1.75 3.38
C VAL A 137 -8.25 -1.58 4.84
N HIS A 138 -7.94 -0.36 5.22
CA HIS A 138 -7.48 -0.03 6.57
C HIS A 138 -8.63 0.09 7.56
N SER A 139 -8.29 0.20 8.85
CA SER A 139 -9.23 0.60 9.88
C SER A 139 -9.78 2.01 9.57
N GLY A 140 -11.07 2.21 9.79
CA GLY A 140 -11.67 3.54 9.75
C GLY A 140 -11.53 4.30 11.06
N ASP A 141 -10.96 3.69 12.09
CA ASP A 141 -10.67 4.33 13.37
C ASP A 141 -9.39 5.18 13.25
N GLU A 142 -9.52 6.48 13.45
CA GLU A 142 -8.41 7.44 13.34
C GLU A 142 -7.34 7.27 14.44
N THR A 143 -7.69 6.59 15.53
CA THR A 143 -6.72 6.25 16.59
C THR A 143 -5.86 5.03 16.19
N ASP A 144 -6.34 4.21 15.26
CA ASP A 144 -5.68 2.99 14.80
C ASP A 144 -4.91 3.23 13.49
N TYR A 145 -5.43 4.09 12.62
CA TYR A 145 -4.82 4.40 11.33
C TYR A 145 -5.07 5.85 10.89
N SER A 146 -4.00 6.55 10.52
CA SER A 146 -4.06 7.84 9.84
C SER A 146 -3.28 7.82 8.53
N VAL A 147 -3.80 8.55 7.54
CA VAL A 147 -3.14 8.67 6.23
C VAL A 147 -1.87 9.50 6.38
N LEU A 148 -0.75 8.95 5.93
CA LEU A 148 0.52 9.66 5.79
C LEU A 148 0.85 9.79 4.29
N PRO A 149 0.65 10.98 3.68
CA PRO A 149 1.03 11.19 2.29
C PRO A 149 2.54 11.06 2.10
N MET A 150 2.96 10.16 1.21
CA MET A 150 4.38 9.84 1.03
C MET A 150 5.15 11.01 0.42
N ASP A 151 4.54 11.76 -0.48
CA ASP A 151 5.12 12.97 -1.07
C ASP A 151 5.37 14.06 -0.02
N GLU A 152 4.44 14.31 0.89
CA GLU A 152 4.63 15.25 2.01
C GLU A 152 5.71 14.78 2.99
N LEU A 153 5.75 13.46 3.26
CA LEU A 153 6.80 12.87 4.09
C LEU A 153 8.19 13.07 3.46
N LEU A 154 8.33 12.80 2.17
CA LEU A 154 9.59 12.98 1.45
C LEU A 154 10.06 14.43 1.47
N VAL A 155 9.18 15.40 1.20
CA VAL A 155 9.48 16.84 1.28
C VAL A 155 9.93 17.23 2.70
N THR A 156 9.22 16.74 3.71
CA THR A 156 9.55 17.04 5.11
C THR A 156 10.89 16.43 5.50
N LEU A 157 11.15 15.19 5.08
CA LEU A 157 12.41 14.49 5.37
C LEU A 157 13.59 15.20 4.72
N GLU A 158 13.50 15.56 3.44
CA GLU A 158 14.57 16.27 2.74
C GLU A 158 14.89 17.61 3.39
N LYS A 159 13.86 18.39 3.75
CA LYS A 159 14.02 19.64 4.47
C LYS A 159 14.75 19.43 5.81
N LYS A 160 14.35 18.44 6.60
CA LYS A 160 14.94 18.16 7.90
C LYS A 160 16.37 17.62 7.80
N LEU A 161 16.67 16.82 6.80
CA LEU A 161 18.04 16.38 6.51
C LEU A 161 18.92 17.57 6.13
N GLY A 162 18.45 18.49 5.26
CA GLY A 162 19.19 19.68 4.87
C GLY A 162 19.48 20.64 6.02
N GLU A 163 18.50 20.82 6.94
CA GLU A 163 18.66 21.64 8.13
C GLU A 163 19.72 21.07 9.10
N ARG A 164 19.79 19.74 9.22
CA ARG A 164 20.64 19.06 10.22
C ARG A 164 21.98 18.60 9.69
N PHE A 165 22.04 18.24 8.41
CA PHE A 165 23.20 17.63 7.76
C PHE A 165 23.52 18.34 6.44
N PRO A 166 24.11 19.55 6.49
CA PRO A 166 24.53 20.24 5.27
C PRO A 166 25.45 19.35 4.42
N GLY A 167 25.22 19.33 3.10
CA GLY A 167 25.99 18.48 2.20
C GLY A 167 25.49 17.05 2.05
N PHE A 168 24.34 16.68 2.64
CA PHE A 168 23.70 15.39 2.38
C PHE A 168 23.35 15.22 0.90
N VAL A 169 23.43 13.99 0.41
CA VAL A 169 23.14 13.65 -1.00
C VAL A 169 22.19 12.46 -1.04
N PHE A 170 21.14 12.53 -1.84
CA PHE A 170 20.32 11.37 -2.15
C PHE A 170 21.13 10.36 -2.95
N GLU A 171 21.15 9.11 -2.52
CA GLU A 171 21.89 8.02 -3.16
C GLU A 171 21.00 7.19 -4.07
N SER A 172 19.88 6.71 -3.55
CA SER A 172 18.96 5.84 -4.29
C SER A 172 17.59 5.79 -3.65
N GLY A 173 16.58 5.40 -4.41
CA GLY A 173 15.24 5.11 -3.94
C GLY A 173 14.65 3.88 -4.61
N TYR A 174 13.75 3.24 -3.91
CA TYR A 174 12.96 2.11 -4.39
C TYR A 174 11.53 2.23 -3.92
N THR A 175 10.57 1.86 -4.75
CA THR A 175 9.18 1.70 -4.33
C THR A 175 8.50 0.56 -5.07
N ASP A 176 7.62 -0.14 -4.36
CA ASP A 176 6.61 -1.03 -4.89
C ASP A 176 5.24 -0.70 -4.30
N HIS A 177 4.28 -1.62 -4.35
CA HIS A 177 2.95 -1.38 -3.79
C HIS A 177 2.89 -1.47 -2.25
N ALA A 178 3.90 -2.05 -1.61
CA ALA A 178 3.94 -2.30 -0.17
C ALA A 178 4.96 -1.41 0.55
N TYR A 179 6.07 -1.08 -0.12
CA TYR A 179 7.22 -0.42 0.50
C TYR A 179 7.70 0.77 -0.32
N THR A 180 8.24 1.75 0.40
CA THR A 180 9.03 2.84 -0.17
C THR A 180 10.28 2.99 0.67
N CYS A 181 11.45 2.97 0.04
CA CYS A 181 12.75 3.13 0.66
C CYS A 181 13.52 4.25 -0.01
N GLY A 182 14.26 5.02 0.77
CA GLY A 182 15.20 6.02 0.28
C GLY A 182 16.49 5.98 1.07
N SER A 183 17.62 6.19 0.40
CA SER A 183 18.96 6.23 0.97
C SER A 183 19.60 7.59 0.72
N TRP A 184 20.24 8.14 1.76
CA TRP A 184 20.98 9.39 1.70
C TRP A 184 22.37 9.22 2.30
N ILE A 185 23.38 9.80 1.65
CA ILE A 185 24.75 9.86 2.13
C ILE A 185 24.92 11.14 2.95
N LEU A 186 25.49 11.00 4.14
CA LEU A 186 25.81 12.09 5.06
C LEU A 186 27.35 12.18 5.18
N PRO A 187 28.06 12.83 4.23
CA PRO A 187 29.53 12.75 4.11
C PRO A 187 30.27 13.25 5.33
N ASP A 188 29.78 14.30 5.98
CA ASP A 188 30.48 14.95 7.10
C ASP A 188 30.24 14.27 8.46
N GLN A 189 29.46 13.20 8.51
CA GLN A 189 29.11 12.54 9.77
C GLN A 189 30.00 11.33 10.11
N LYS A 190 30.76 10.82 9.14
CA LYS A 190 31.56 9.60 9.34
C LYS A 190 32.56 9.74 10.49
N GLU A 191 33.30 10.85 10.52
CA GLU A 191 34.31 11.09 11.57
C GLU A 191 33.62 11.32 12.93
N GLY A 192 32.56 12.09 12.98
CA GLY A 192 31.80 12.33 14.22
C GLY A 192 31.17 11.06 14.80
N ILE A 193 30.68 10.15 13.96
CA ILE A 193 30.10 8.86 14.38
C ILE A 193 31.22 7.96 14.92
N LEU A 194 32.38 7.89 14.22
CA LEU A 194 33.52 7.08 14.64
C LEU A 194 34.10 7.59 15.97
N ASP A 195 34.23 8.90 16.15
CA ASP A 195 34.70 9.52 17.40
C ASP A 195 33.73 9.25 18.56
N THR A 196 32.44 9.39 18.35
CA THR A 196 31.39 9.08 19.34
C THR A 196 31.42 7.60 19.72
N TYR A 197 31.58 6.70 18.75
CA TYR A 197 31.72 5.26 19.00
C TYR A 197 33.00 4.93 19.78
N ALA A 198 34.12 5.53 19.40
CA ALA A 198 35.39 5.33 20.12
C ALA A 198 35.30 5.81 21.58
N LYS A 199 34.64 6.96 21.83
CA LYS A 199 34.42 7.46 23.21
C LYS A 199 33.49 6.54 24.00
N ALA A 200 32.44 6.00 23.42
CA ALA A 200 31.54 5.04 24.07
C ALA A 200 32.28 3.72 24.41
N LEU A 201 33.13 3.21 23.51
CA LEU A 201 33.92 2.02 23.76
C LEU A 201 34.96 2.23 24.87
N ALA A 202 35.60 3.40 24.90
CA ALA A 202 36.60 3.72 25.94
C ALA A 202 35.93 3.80 27.32
N ALA A 203 34.75 4.41 27.41
CA ALA A 203 33.95 4.48 28.65
C ALA A 203 33.55 3.09 29.16
N HIS A 204 33.16 2.18 28.24
CA HIS A 204 32.72 0.83 28.59
C HIS A 204 33.88 -0.10 29.04
N ARG A 205 35.15 0.22 28.63
CA ARG A 205 36.33 -0.55 29.05
C ARG A 205 36.89 -0.12 30.42
N GLN A 206 36.36 0.96 31.00
CA GLN A 206 36.75 1.47 32.31
C GLN A 206 35.83 1.03 33.45
N THR A 207 34.79 0.29 33.13
CA THR A 207 33.88 -0.39 34.05
C THR A 207 34.14 -1.89 34.05
#